data_44137687801ab9d046dd79a9897c443e
#
_entry.id   44137687801ab9d046dd79a9897c443e
#
_cell.length_a   1.000
_cell.length_b   1.000
_cell.length_c   1.000
_cell.angle_alpha   90.00
_cell.angle_beta   90.00
_cell.angle_gamma   90.00
#
_symmetry.space_group_name_H-M   'P 1'
#
loop_
_entity.id
_entity.type
_entity.pdbx_description
1 polymer ?
#
loop_
_entity_poly.entity_id
_entity_poly.type
_entity_poly.pdbx_seq_one_letter_code
_entity_poly.pdbx_strand_id
1 'polypeptide(L)'
;MLHAGFLPLVYDSEWFVERSVIFWRRLIREVPEGLTVCLENVLEPEAALLTQIVRGVDDLRLRICLDLGHANTFASKEPPEAWLRACAPFLSHVHLHNNEGGRDLHAALMDGKMDCAALLRLLAQLAPEATCTLELMQDRPSLRWLEEQE
;
A
#
# COMPACT_ATOMS: atom_id res chain seq x y z
N MET A 1 3.80 -9.00 -5.87
CA MET A 1 2.79 -7.94 -5.71
C MET A 1 1.98 -7.81 -6.97
N LEU A 2 0.73 -7.35 -6.83
CA LEU A 2 -0.19 -7.10 -7.95
C LEU A 2 -1.07 -5.90 -7.58
N HIS A 3 -1.30 -5.00 -8.53
CA HIS A 3 -2.22 -3.89 -8.34
C HIS A 3 -3.65 -4.41 -8.17
N ALA A 4 -4.46 -3.77 -7.33
CA ALA A 4 -5.86 -4.12 -7.19
C ALA A 4 -6.66 -3.82 -8.47
N GLY A 5 -6.26 -2.77 -9.21
CA GLY A 5 -6.76 -2.48 -10.55
C GLY A 5 -8.06 -1.66 -10.56
N PHE A 6 -8.32 -0.90 -9.52
CA PHE A 6 -9.43 0.04 -9.48
C PHE A 6 -9.20 1.20 -10.46
N LEU A 7 -10.21 1.53 -11.24
CA LEU A 7 -10.19 2.69 -12.13
C LEU A 7 -11.29 3.67 -11.69
N PRO A 8 -10.92 4.82 -11.09
CA PRO A 8 -11.86 5.87 -10.75
C PRO A 8 -12.72 6.27 -11.95
N LEU A 9 -13.98 6.62 -11.73
CA LEU A 9 -14.97 7.00 -12.75
C LEU A 9 -15.39 5.88 -13.71
N VAL A 10 -14.74 4.71 -13.65
CA VAL A 10 -15.09 3.53 -14.46
C VAL A 10 -15.83 2.49 -13.63
N TYR A 11 -15.34 2.24 -12.41
CA TYR A 11 -15.92 1.23 -11.52
C TYR A 11 -16.68 1.89 -10.36
N ASP A 12 -17.85 1.33 -10.06
CA ASP A 12 -18.51 1.50 -8.78
C ASP A 12 -17.73 0.74 -7.69
N SER A 13 -17.55 1.33 -6.51
CA SER A 13 -16.71 0.76 -5.46
C SER A 13 -17.23 -0.56 -4.91
N GLU A 14 -18.55 -0.69 -4.69
CA GLU A 14 -19.15 -1.92 -4.16
C GLU A 14 -19.05 -3.05 -5.18
N TRP A 15 -19.41 -2.76 -6.43
CA TRP A 15 -19.28 -3.70 -7.52
C TRP A 15 -17.82 -4.17 -7.69
N PHE A 16 -16.85 -3.24 -7.61
CA PHE A 16 -15.43 -3.57 -7.74
C PHE A 16 -14.98 -4.52 -6.62
N VAL A 17 -15.35 -4.24 -5.37
CA VAL A 17 -15.00 -5.09 -4.23
C VAL A 17 -15.60 -6.48 -4.40
N GLU A 18 -16.89 -6.60 -4.74
CA GLU A 18 -17.54 -7.89 -4.95
C GLU A 18 -16.85 -8.73 -6.04
N ARG A 19 -16.54 -8.12 -7.19
CA ARG A 19 -15.87 -8.80 -8.29
C ARG A 19 -14.44 -9.19 -7.95
N SER A 20 -13.73 -8.31 -7.26
CA SER A 20 -12.38 -8.57 -6.79
C SER A 20 -12.34 -9.74 -5.80
N VAL A 21 -13.26 -9.81 -4.84
CA VAL A 21 -13.35 -10.94 -3.91
C VAL A 21 -13.55 -12.26 -4.65
N ILE A 22 -14.43 -12.30 -5.65
CA ILE A 22 -14.66 -13.51 -6.46
C ILE A 22 -13.40 -13.90 -7.23
N PHE A 23 -12.73 -12.93 -7.86
CA PHE A 23 -11.50 -13.15 -8.62
C PHE A 23 -10.37 -13.66 -7.73
N TRP A 24 -10.08 -12.96 -6.63
CA TRP A 24 -8.98 -13.29 -5.74
C TRP A 24 -9.19 -14.61 -5.00
N ARG A 25 -10.42 -14.97 -4.61
CA ARG A 25 -10.75 -16.29 -4.07
C ARG A 25 -10.42 -17.42 -5.03
N ARG A 26 -10.59 -17.21 -6.33
CA ARG A 26 -10.22 -18.20 -7.35
C ARG A 26 -8.72 -18.27 -7.53
N LEU A 27 -8.07 -17.10 -7.71
CA LEU A 27 -6.64 -17.02 -7.93
C LEU A 27 -5.84 -17.63 -6.77
N ILE A 28 -6.19 -17.31 -5.53
CA ILE A 28 -5.43 -17.75 -4.36
C ILE A 28 -5.39 -19.28 -4.21
N ARG A 29 -6.35 -20.01 -4.76
CA ARG A 29 -6.36 -21.48 -4.79
C ARG A 29 -5.27 -22.05 -5.68
N GLU A 30 -4.88 -21.30 -6.71
CA GLU A 30 -3.82 -21.71 -7.65
C GLU A 30 -2.42 -21.25 -7.18
N VAL A 31 -2.37 -20.42 -6.14
CA VAL A 31 -1.10 -19.95 -5.56
C VAL A 31 -0.49 -21.06 -4.72
N PRO A 32 0.80 -21.41 -4.94
CA PRO A 32 1.49 -22.43 -4.14
C PRO A 32 1.47 -22.11 -2.64
N GLU A 33 1.45 -23.17 -1.82
CA GLU A 33 1.61 -23.03 -0.38
C GLU A 33 2.95 -22.35 -0.02
N GLY A 34 2.90 -21.46 0.97
CA GLY A 34 4.07 -20.68 1.40
C GLY A 34 4.35 -19.43 0.59
N LEU A 35 3.54 -19.12 -0.45
CA LEU A 35 3.64 -17.90 -1.23
C LEU A 35 2.54 -16.91 -0.82
N THR A 36 2.94 -15.66 -0.53
CA THR A 36 2.01 -14.57 -0.23
C THR A 36 1.80 -13.68 -1.45
N VAL A 37 0.55 -13.38 -1.75
CA VAL A 37 0.16 -12.39 -2.76
C VAL A 37 -0.23 -11.10 -2.05
N CYS A 38 0.39 -9.99 -2.43
CA CYS A 38 0.05 -8.68 -1.87
C CYS A 38 -0.69 -7.83 -2.91
N LEU A 39 -1.83 -7.27 -2.51
CA LEU A 39 -2.56 -6.25 -3.26
C LEU A 39 -1.99 -4.88 -2.96
N GLU A 40 -1.68 -4.15 -4.00
CA GLU A 40 -1.11 -2.81 -3.91
C GLU A 40 -2.15 -1.76 -4.31
N ASN A 41 -2.19 -0.65 -3.54
CA ASN A 41 -2.97 0.54 -3.87
C ASN A 41 -2.26 1.36 -4.95
N VAL A 42 -3.01 1.86 -5.91
CA VAL A 42 -2.52 2.78 -6.96
C VAL A 42 -3.47 3.96 -7.13
N LEU A 43 -4.71 3.69 -7.50
CA LEU A 43 -5.74 4.70 -7.78
C LEU A 43 -6.97 4.58 -6.88
N GLU A 44 -6.93 3.70 -5.91
CA GLU A 44 -8.01 3.53 -4.94
C GLU A 44 -8.13 4.80 -4.09
N PRO A 45 -9.35 5.36 -3.96
CA PRO A 45 -9.54 6.62 -3.23
C PRO A 45 -9.45 6.47 -1.71
N GLU A 46 -9.58 5.27 -1.18
CA GLU A 46 -9.62 4.98 0.25
C GLU A 46 -9.17 3.55 0.56
N ALA A 47 -8.58 3.36 1.72
CA ALA A 47 -8.06 2.07 2.19
C ALA A 47 -9.14 0.99 2.32
N ALA A 48 -10.40 1.40 2.49
CA ALA A 48 -11.54 0.52 2.64
C ALA A 48 -11.70 -0.44 1.47
N LEU A 49 -11.36 -0.05 0.22
CA LEU A 49 -11.47 -0.93 -0.94
C LEU A 49 -10.56 -2.15 -0.79
N LEU A 50 -9.29 -1.95 -0.47
CA LEU A 50 -8.34 -3.07 -0.32
C LEU A 50 -8.67 -3.93 0.89
N THR A 51 -8.97 -3.29 2.01
CA THR A 51 -9.26 -4.04 3.26
C THR A 51 -10.52 -4.88 3.17
N GLN A 52 -11.56 -4.41 2.46
CA GLN A 52 -12.77 -5.17 2.20
C GLN A 52 -12.49 -6.37 1.27
N ILE A 53 -11.65 -6.20 0.24
CA ILE A 53 -11.26 -7.29 -0.65
C ILE A 53 -10.52 -8.37 0.14
N VAL A 54 -9.46 -8.03 0.87
CA VAL A 54 -8.66 -9.00 1.62
C VAL A 54 -9.51 -9.71 2.67
N ARG A 55 -10.32 -8.96 3.41
CA ARG A 55 -11.26 -9.49 4.39
C ARG A 55 -12.31 -10.41 3.75
N GLY A 56 -12.85 -10.01 2.60
CA GLY A 56 -13.82 -10.79 1.85
C GLY A 56 -13.26 -12.08 1.28
N VAL A 57 -11.98 -12.11 0.88
CA VAL A 57 -11.30 -13.34 0.41
C VAL A 57 -11.07 -14.31 1.56
N ASP A 58 -10.70 -13.82 2.73
CA ASP A 58 -10.49 -14.59 3.98
C ASP A 58 -9.46 -15.72 3.82
N ASP A 59 -8.30 -15.38 3.23
CA ASP A 59 -7.16 -16.30 3.09
C ASP A 59 -5.88 -15.55 3.50
N LEU A 60 -5.10 -16.15 4.42
CA LEU A 60 -3.89 -15.53 4.97
C LEU A 60 -2.79 -15.30 3.93
N ARG A 61 -2.87 -15.93 2.77
CA ARG A 61 -1.93 -15.74 1.66
C ARG A 61 -2.25 -14.50 0.82
N LEU A 62 -3.44 -13.89 1.00
CA LEU A 62 -3.75 -12.59 0.38
C LEU A 62 -3.57 -11.48 1.40
N ARG A 63 -2.61 -10.60 1.16
CA ARG A 63 -2.22 -9.51 2.06
C ARG A 63 -2.25 -8.19 1.32
N ILE A 64 -1.87 -7.11 1.99
CA ILE A 64 -1.75 -5.77 1.41
C ILE A 64 -0.27 -5.41 1.31
N CYS A 65 0.11 -4.86 0.17
CA CYS A 65 1.27 -4.01 0.00
C CYS A 65 0.75 -2.56 -0.02
N LEU A 66 1.11 -1.77 0.98
CA LEU A 66 0.74 -0.36 1.01
C LEU A 66 1.84 0.47 0.38
N ASP A 67 1.54 1.10 -0.75
CA ASP A 67 2.38 2.17 -1.28
C ASP A 67 1.97 3.49 -0.64
N LEU A 68 2.90 4.05 0.17
CA LEU A 68 2.66 5.30 0.89
C LEU A 68 2.67 6.51 -0.03
N GLY A 69 3.47 6.47 -1.08
CA GLY A 69 3.48 7.55 -2.07
C GLY A 69 2.18 7.61 -2.87
N HIS A 70 1.64 6.46 -3.29
CA HIS A 70 0.33 6.40 -3.94
C HIS A 70 -0.79 6.92 -3.02
N ALA A 71 -0.72 6.59 -1.71
CA ALA A 71 -1.66 7.10 -0.71
C ALA A 71 -1.57 8.63 -0.52
N ASN A 72 -0.51 9.28 -1.02
CA ASN A 72 -0.32 10.74 -0.99
C ASN A 72 -0.55 11.41 -2.36
N THR A 73 -1.17 10.74 -3.32
CA THR A 73 -1.49 11.32 -4.63
C THR A 73 -2.88 11.94 -4.65
N PHE A 74 -3.21 12.62 -5.77
CA PHE A 74 -4.56 13.17 -5.99
C PHE A 74 -5.66 12.11 -6.06
N ALA A 75 -5.32 10.84 -6.24
CA ALA A 75 -6.28 9.74 -6.28
C ALA A 75 -6.85 9.44 -4.88
N SER A 76 -6.05 9.61 -3.85
CA SER A 76 -6.45 9.34 -2.46
C SER A 76 -7.29 10.47 -1.86
N LYS A 77 -8.34 10.09 -1.14
CA LYS A 77 -9.16 10.97 -0.30
C LYS A 77 -8.74 10.96 1.17
N GLU A 78 -7.81 10.07 1.52
CA GLU A 78 -7.34 9.85 2.88
C GLU A 78 -5.84 10.12 2.97
N PRO A 79 -5.34 10.66 4.09
CA PRO A 79 -3.90 10.85 4.28
C PRO A 79 -3.19 9.50 4.49
N PRO A 80 -1.87 9.39 4.19
CA PRO A 80 -1.10 8.16 4.33
C PRO A 80 -1.19 7.50 5.71
N GLU A 81 -1.31 8.28 6.78
CA GLU A 81 -1.48 7.76 8.15
C GLU A 81 -2.80 7.01 8.34
N ALA A 82 -3.87 7.47 7.71
CA ALA A 82 -5.17 6.79 7.75
C ALA A 82 -5.12 5.46 6.99
N TRP A 83 -4.49 5.47 5.81
CA TRP A 83 -4.21 4.27 5.04
C TRP A 83 -3.43 3.24 5.86
N LEU A 84 -2.34 3.67 6.48
CA LEU A 84 -1.49 2.80 7.28
C LEU A 84 -2.26 2.16 8.44
N ARG A 85 -3.04 2.95 9.18
CA ARG A 85 -3.88 2.43 10.27
C ARG A 85 -4.93 1.43 9.80
N ALA A 86 -5.60 1.72 8.69
CA ALA A 86 -6.64 0.86 8.15
C ALA A 86 -6.08 -0.46 7.59
N CYS A 87 -4.92 -0.41 6.92
CA CYS A 87 -4.30 -1.56 6.29
C CYS A 87 -3.48 -2.43 7.26
N ALA A 88 -3.04 -1.90 8.42
CA ALA A 88 -2.14 -2.57 9.34
C ALA A 88 -2.49 -4.04 9.68
N PRO A 89 -3.76 -4.43 9.93
CA PRO A 89 -4.10 -5.83 10.22
C PRO A 89 -3.82 -6.80 9.06
N PHE A 90 -3.73 -6.29 7.85
CA PHE A 90 -3.55 -7.06 6.61
C PHE A 90 -2.21 -6.79 5.93
N LEU A 91 -1.41 -5.89 6.51
CA LEU A 91 -0.17 -5.41 5.91
C LEU A 91 0.91 -6.49 5.94
N SER A 92 1.61 -6.67 4.82
CA SER A 92 2.74 -7.56 4.70
C SER A 92 3.96 -6.85 4.10
N HIS A 93 3.73 -5.82 3.30
CA HIS A 93 4.78 -5.08 2.63
C HIS A 93 4.40 -3.61 2.46
N VAL A 94 5.40 -2.74 2.38
CA VAL A 94 5.23 -1.30 2.17
C VAL A 94 6.20 -0.82 1.10
N HIS A 95 5.71 -0.05 0.15
CA HIS A 95 6.55 0.75 -0.74
C HIS A 95 6.75 2.14 -0.16
N LEU A 96 7.99 2.59 -0.19
CA LEU A 96 8.43 3.86 0.39
C LEU A 96 9.00 4.76 -0.69
N HIS A 97 8.32 5.84 -0.95
CA HIS A 97 8.78 7.00 -1.71
C HIS A 97 7.99 8.23 -1.30
N ASN A 98 8.45 9.42 -1.65
CA ASN A 98 7.76 10.67 -1.32
C ASN A 98 7.29 11.39 -2.58
N ASN A 99 6.40 12.35 -2.41
CA ASN A 99 5.89 13.24 -3.45
C ASN A 99 5.26 14.52 -2.84
N GLU A 100 4.81 15.42 -3.71
CA GLU A 100 4.23 16.72 -3.34
C GLU A 100 2.71 16.69 -3.08
N GLY A 101 2.09 15.51 -2.99
CA GLY A 101 0.64 15.36 -2.77
C GLY A 101 -0.20 15.47 -4.04
N GLY A 102 0.38 15.30 -5.21
CA GLY A 102 -0.32 15.39 -6.49
C GLY A 102 0.01 14.21 -7.40
N ARG A 103 1.18 14.27 -8.02
CA ARG A 103 1.66 13.21 -8.91
C ARG A 103 2.49 12.20 -8.14
N ASP A 104 2.48 10.99 -8.65
CA ASP A 104 3.39 9.95 -8.24
C ASP A 104 4.80 10.24 -8.80
N LEU A 105 5.71 10.70 -7.92
CA LEU A 105 7.02 11.21 -8.31
C LEU A 105 8.17 10.26 -7.98
N HIS A 106 7.97 9.26 -7.14
CA HIS A 106 9.04 8.39 -6.63
C HIS A 106 10.27 9.16 -6.14
N ALA A 107 10.01 10.28 -5.43
CA ALA A 107 11.06 11.14 -4.87
C ALA A 107 11.69 10.52 -3.63
N ALA A 108 12.89 10.99 -3.26
CA ALA A 108 13.54 10.54 -2.04
C ALA A 108 12.70 10.80 -0.79
N LEU A 109 12.91 10.02 0.27
CA LEU A 109 12.05 10.06 1.47
C LEU A 109 12.00 11.44 2.14
N MET A 110 13.07 12.25 2.02
CA MET A 110 13.14 13.61 2.52
C MET A 110 12.62 14.67 1.53
N ASP A 111 12.35 14.29 0.27
CA ASP A 111 11.98 15.21 -0.81
C ASP A 111 10.47 15.08 -1.13
N GLY A 112 9.63 15.77 -0.36
CA GLY A 112 8.19 15.78 -0.56
C GLY A 112 7.42 16.28 0.66
N LYS A 113 6.11 16.11 0.65
CA LYS A 113 5.23 16.61 1.71
C LYS A 113 4.92 15.63 2.82
N MET A 114 5.20 14.33 2.63
CA MET A 114 5.00 13.35 3.68
C MET A 114 6.10 13.45 4.74
N ASP A 115 5.72 13.38 6.01
CA ASP A 115 6.66 13.11 7.10
C ASP A 115 6.97 11.61 7.16
N CYS A 116 7.92 11.18 6.32
CA CYS A 116 8.31 9.78 6.22
C CYS A 116 8.86 9.24 7.55
N ALA A 117 9.51 10.07 8.37
CA ALA A 117 10.00 9.64 9.68
C ALA A 117 8.83 9.31 10.64
N ALA A 118 7.77 10.13 10.65
CA ALA A 118 6.57 9.84 11.44
C ALA A 118 5.84 8.60 10.93
N LEU A 119 5.74 8.44 9.61
CA LEU A 119 5.10 7.26 8.98
C LEU A 119 5.87 5.97 9.30
N LEU A 120 7.19 5.98 9.26
CA LEU A 120 8.02 4.82 9.63
C LEU A 120 7.88 4.46 11.11
N ARG A 121 7.85 5.44 12.00
CA ARG A 121 7.58 5.20 13.43
C ARG A 121 6.19 4.59 13.64
N LEU A 122 5.19 5.08 12.93
CA LEU A 122 3.83 4.53 12.99
C LEU A 122 3.76 3.11 12.43
N LEU A 123 4.44 2.85 11.31
CA LEU A 123 4.55 1.51 10.72
C LEU A 123 5.16 0.51 11.70
N ALA A 124 6.29 0.88 12.34
CA ALA A 124 6.95 0.03 13.32
C ALA A 124 6.05 -0.30 14.53
N GLN A 125 5.14 0.59 14.91
CA GLN A 125 4.18 0.35 15.98
C GLN A 125 3.01 -0.54 15.56
N LEU A 126 2.50 -0.37 14.35
CA LEU A 126 1.27 -1.01 13.90
C LEU A 126 1.49 -2.35 13.17
N ALA A 127 2.60 -2.48 12.46
CA ALA A 127 2.92 -3.65 11.65
C ALA A 127 4.44 -3.92 11.62
N PRO A 128 5.06 -4.26 12.77
CA PRO A 128 6.51 -4.41 12.89
C PRO A 128 7.09 -5.52 12.00
N GLU A 129 6.26 -6.48 11.59
CA GLU A 129 6.67 -7.60 10.72
C GLU A 129 6.58 -7.26 9.22
N ALA A 130 6.03 -6.08 8.86
CA ALA A 130 5.94 -5.70 7.46
C ALA A 130 7.33 -5.35 6.91
N THR A 131 7.64 -5.89 5.74
CA THR A 131 8.88 -5.56 5.03
C THR A 131 8.70 -4.28 4.22
N CYS A 132 9.80 -3.59 3.89
CA CYS A 132 9.78 -2.34 3.13
C CYS A 132 10.65 -2.44 1.89
N THR A 133 10.23 -1.77 0.82
CA THR A 133 11.05 -1.52 -0.37
C THR A 133 11.10 -0.02 -0.66
N LEU A 134 12.28 0.50 -0.92
CA LEU A 134 12.44 1.84 -1.48
C LEU A 134 12.13 1.78 -2.97
N GLU A 135 11.05 2.43 -3.40
CA GLU A 135 10.65 2.51 -4.81
C GLU A 135 10.95 3.91 -5.36
N LEU A 136 12.23 4.16 -5.61
CA LEU A 136 12.78 5.48 -5.87
C LEU A 136 13.49 5.55 -7.22
N MET A 137 13.48 6.74 -7.81
CA MET A 137 14.35 7.03 -8.98
C MET A 137 15.83 7.03 -8.61
N GLN A 138 16.18 7.38 -7.36
CA GLN A 138 17.53 7.37 -6.80
C GLN A 138 17.47 6.97 -5.32
N ASP A 139 18.07 5.86 -4.95
CA ASP A 139 17.99 5.25 -3.63
C ASP A 139 18.99 5.82 -2.59
N ARG A 140 20.21 6.15 -3.01
CA ARG A 140 21.32 6.53 -2.11
C ARG A 140 21.00 7.65 -1.11
N PRO A 141 20.32 8.76 -1.49
CA PRO A 141 19.96 9.79 -0.52
C PRO A 141 19.06 9.27 0.60
N SER A 142 18.06 8.47 0.22
CA SER A 142 17.10 7.87 1.18
C SER A 142 17.75 6.84 2.09
N LEU A 143 18.68 6.02 1.58
CA LEU A 143 19.41 5.06 2.40
C LEU A 143 20.25 5.77 3.49
N ARG A 144 20.98 6.83 3.14
CA ARG A 144 21.72 7.63 4.12
C ARG A 144 20.81 8.27 5.16
N TRP A 145 19.68 8.82 4.70
CA TRP A 145 18.71 9.42 5.59
C TRP A 145 18.12 8.39 6.58
N LEU A 146 17.87 7.15 6.14
CA LEU A 146 17.40 6.07 7.03
C LEU A 146 18.44 5.71 8.08
N GLU A 147 19.73 5.64 7.72
CA GLU A 147 20.84 5.41 8.67
C GLU A 147 20.91 6.48 9.76
N GLU A 148 20.47 7.70 9.48
CA GLU A 148 20.42 8.81 10.43
C GLU A 148 19.19 8.78 11.36
N GLN A 149 18.18 7.92 11.08
CA GLN A 149 16.99 7.78 11.90
C GLN A 149 17.12 6.72 13.01
N GLU A 150 18.18 5.89 12.99
CA GLU A 150 18.49 4.91 14.02
C GLU A 150 18.99 5.59 15.31
#